data_cc28037a23cd4769ac22abefe7e9c7ad
#
_entry.id   cc28037a23cd4769ac22abefe7e9c7ad
#
_cell.length_a   1.000
_cell.length_b   1.000
_cell.length_c   1.000
_cell.angle_alpha   90.00
_cell.angle_beta   90.00
_cell.angle_gamma   90.00
#
_symmetry.space_group_name_H-M   'P 1'
#
loop_
_entity.id
_entity.type
_entity.pdbx_description
1 polymer ?
#
loop_
_entity_poly.entity_id
_entity_poly.type
_entity_poly.pdbx_seq_one_letter_code
_entity_poly.pdbx_strand_id
1 'polypeptide(L)'
;ANLSDKYDISKSDSEKLAHLLTGMKYKHFSFTSCGWFFSDISGIEPRQDIKYAIHAITLFQQFTQEELMIPFLNDLKKAKSNIREQGDGMLIAQEEIKDLDGDVEAAVYFYMNVSMATSDNWKRRYGKFYLKDIATEDGKEYRITVSDTSTDEEFSFRILPALTIDKGINLYVTKIKQSGLKPEIYHITNSDIPLRVLDEAYRWIDEAMVTIDEKTLIDQINSL
;
A
#
# COMPACT_ATOMS: atom_id res chain seq x y z
N ALA A 1 26.29 0.40 9.22
CA ALA A 1 26.19 1.01 10.55
C ALA A 1 24.90 1.82 10.57
N ASN A 2 24.06 1.55 11.54
CA ASN A 2 22.80 2.27 11.71
C ASN A 2 23.12 3.70 12.20
N LEU A 3 22.37 4.72 11.73
CA LEU A 3 22.57 6.11 12.14
C LEU A 3 22.48 6.29 13.66
N SER A 4 21.58 5.54 14.32
CA SER A 4 21.43 5.52 15.77
C SER A 4 22.73 5.15 16.50
N ASP A 5 23.47 4.17 15.99
CA ASP A 5 24.71 3.69 16.64
C ASP A 5 25.84 4.72 16.52
N LYS A 6 25.81 5.53 15.45
CA LYS A 6 26.86 6.52 15.17
C LYS A 6 26.70 7.83 15.92
N TYR A 7 25.44 8.22 16.20
CA TYR A 7 25.11 9.57 16.71
C TYR A 7 24.39 9.55 18.05
N ASP A 8 24.26 8.39 18.72
CA ASP A 8 23.58 8.23 20.02
C ASP A 8 22.17 8.86 20.06
N ILE A 9 21.40 8.64 18.98
CA ILE A 9 20.03 9.12 18.88
C ILE A 9 19.06 8.06 19.31
N SER A 10 17.96 8.47 19.96
CA SER A 10 16.91 7.55 20.38
C SER A 10 16.27 6.84 19.17
N LYS A 11 15.67 5.65 19.39
CA LYS A 11 14.93 4.93 18.34
C LYS A 11 13.85 5.81 17.74
N SER A 12 13.08 6.53 18.59
CA SER A 12 12.02 7.45 18.15
C SER A 12 12.56 8.58 17.27
N ASP A 13 13.71 9.15 17.60
CA ASP A 13 14.28 10.23 16.78
C ASP A 13 14.90 9.70 15.50
N SER A 14 15.41 8.47 15.50
CA SER A 14 15.88 7.77 14.31
C SER A 14 14.70 7.53 13.33
N GLU A 15 13.54 7.12 13.81
CA GLU A 15 12.31 6.95 13.02
C GLU A 15 11.85 8.30 12.43
N LYS A 16 11.80 9.35 13.23
CA LYS A 16 11.47 10.70 12.75
C LYS A 16 12.44 11.20 11.67
N LEU A 17 13.74 10.97 11.89
CA LEU A 17 14.76 11.33 10.91
C LEU A 17 14.55 10.55 9.60
N ALA A 18 14.27 9.26 9.68
CA ALA A 18 13.99 8.44 8.50
C ALA A 18 12.77 8.96 7.73
N HIS A 19 11.68 9.34 8.42
CA HIS A 19 10.50 9.96 7.80
C HIS A 19 10.84 11.28 7.10
N LEU A 20 11.60 12.17 7.77
CA LEU A 20 12.02 13.45 7.19
C LEU A 20 12.89 13.24 5.94
N LEU A 21 13.88 12.35 6.01
CA LEU A 21 14.75 12.05 4.87
C LEU A 21 13.98 11.40 3.70
N THR A 22 13.04 10.52 4.02
CA THR A 22 12.18 9.88 3.02
C THR A 22 11.24 10.92 2.40
N GLY A 23 10.64 11.80 3.19
CA GLY A 23 9.83 12.91 2.70
C GLY A 23 10.63 13.85 1.80
N MET A 24 11.86 14.19 2.16
CA MET A 24 12.77 14.97 1.32
C MET A 24 13.07 14.28 0.00
N LYS A 25 13.32 12.97 0.00
CA LYS A 25 13.53 12.18 -1.22
C LYS A 25 12.32 12.29 -2.16
N TYR A 26 11.11 12.06 -1.66
CA TYR A 26 9.89 12.15 -2.46
C TYR A 26 9.58 13.58 -2.92
N LYS A 27 9.86 14.59 -2.08
CA LYS A 27 9.81 15.99 -2.49
C LYS A 27 10.72 16.25 -3.70
N HIS A 28 11.95 15.74 -3.70
CA HIS A 28 12.83 15.90 -4.86
C HIS A 28 12.31 15.16 -6.09
N PHE A 29 11.74 13.97 -5.92
CA PHE A 29 11.16 13.21 -7.02
C PHE A 29 9.93 13.91 -7.63
N SER A 30 9.13 14.64 -6.86
CA SER A 30 7.99 15.39 -7.39
C SER A 30 8.37 16.58 -8.28
N PHE A 31 9.64 16.91 -8.41
CA PHE A 31 10.19 17.93 -9.30
C PHE A 31 10.96 17.34 -10.47
N THR A 32 10.71 16.08 -10.84
CA THR A 32 11.41 15.47 -11.98
C THR A 32 10.96 16.12 -13.29
N SER A 33 11.92 16.30 -14.20
CA SER A 33 11.67 17.00 -15.47
C SER A 33 10.68 16.30 -16.40
N CYS A 34 10.49 14.99 -16.23
CA CYS A 34 9.57 14.20 -17.03
C CYS A 34 8.12 14.68 -16.90
N GLY A 35 7.69 15.06 -15.69
CA GLY A 35 6.34 15.58 -15.44
C GLY A 35 6.08 16.96 -16.08
N TRP A 36 7.13 17.70 -16.41
CA TRP A 36 7.04 19.02 -17.04
C TRP A 36 7.25 18.99 -18.56
N PHE A 37 7.73 17.88 -19.07
CA PHE A 37 8.02 17.73 -20.48
C PHE A 37 6.79 17.42 -21.33
N PHE A 38 5.83 16.71 -20.77
CA PHE A 38 4.60 16.30 -21.46
C PHE A 38 3.51 17.35 -21.33
N SER A 39 2.69 17.47 -22.34
CA SER A 39 1.75 18.59 -22.51
C SER A 39 0.48 18.49 -21.68
N ASP A 40 0.27 17.42 -20.91
CA ASP A 40 -0.96 17.20 -20.15
C ASP A 40 -0.71 16.67 -18.75
N ILE A 41 -1.38 17.27 -17.76
CA ILE A 41 -1.25 16.90 -16.34
C ILE A 41 -1.80 15.50 -16.02
N SER A 42 -2.64 14.94 -16.88
CA SER A 42 -3.20 13.60 -16.72
C SER A 42 -2.30 12.50 -17.26
N GLY A 43 -1.14 12.84 -17.85
CA GLY A 43 -0.14 11.89 -18.30
C GLY A 43 0.46 11.06 -17.17
N ILE A 44 1.11 9.95 -17.52
CA ILE A 44 1.70 9.02 -16.53
C ILE A 44 2.75 9.72 -15.66
N GLU A 45 3.62 10.51 -16.28
CA GLU A 45 4.73 11.17 -15.60
C GLU A 45 4.25 12.30 -14.67
N PRO A 46 3.35 13.23 -15.07
CA PRO A 46 2.77 14.20 -14.15
C PRO A 46 1.99 13.56 -13.00
N ARG A 47 1.22 12.49 -13.24
CA ARG A 47 0.56 11.72 -12.19
C ARG A 47 1.56 11.14 -11.19
N GLN A 48 2.69 10.62 -11.67
CA GLN A 48 3.74 10.10 -10.81
C GLN A 48 4.39 11.19 -9.95
N ASP A 49 4.61 12.39 -10.51
CA ASP A 49 5.12 13.53 -9.75
C ASP A 49 4.12 14.00 -8.69
N ILE A 50 2.81 14.04 -9.02
CA ILE A 50 1.74 14.33 -8.05
C ILE A 50 1.73 13.28 -6.93
N LYS A 51 1.85 12.00 -7.26
CA LYS A 51 1.92 10.91 -6.28
C LYS A 51 3.12 11.04 -5.33
N TYR A 52 4.28 11.41 -5.86
CA TYR A 52 5.46 11.70 -5.04
C TYR A 52 5.25 12.91 -4.12
N ALA A 53 4.59 13.97 -4.60
CA ALA A 53 4.27 15.13 -3.78
C ALA A 53 3.30 14.78 -2.64
N ILE A 54 2.24 14.03 -2.92
CA ILE A 54 1.29 13.53 -1.92
C ILE A 54 2.03 12.73 -0.84
N HIS A 55 2.93 11.82 -1.25
CA HIS A 55 3.70 10.99 -0.33
C HIS A 55 4.63 11.82 0.55
N ALA A 56 5.30 12.83 -0.02
CA ALA A 56 6.12 13.77 0.74
C ALA A 56 5.29 14.56 1.76
N ILE A 57 4.14 15.08 1.36
CA ILE A 57 3.22 15.82 2.21
C ILE A 57 2.74 14.95 3.39
N THR A 58 2.33 13.73 3.14
CA THR A 58 1.90 12.77 4.17
C THR A 58 2.99 12.54 5.21
N LEU A 59 4.25 12.38 4.77
CA LEU A 59 5.38 12.20 5.67
C LEU A 59 5.71 13.47 6.46
N PHE A 60 5.56 14.66 5.87
CA PHE A 60 5.85 15.92 6.54
C PHE A 60 4.75 16.38 7.49
N GLN A 61 3.49 16.00 7.24
CA GLN A 61 2.33 16.41 8.02
C GLN A 61 2.47 16.11 9.52
N GLN A 62 3.15 15.03 9.87
CA GLN A 62 3.38 14.64 11.26
C GLN A 62 4.35 15.59 12.01
N PHE A 63 5.09 16.45 11.31
CA PHE A 63 6.07 17.39 11.88
C PHE A 63 5.58 18.82 11.96
N THR A 64 4.35 19.11 11.52
CA THR A 64 3.78 20.47 11.54
C THR A 64 2.31 20.43 11.96
N GLN A 65 1.87 21.54 12.56
CA GLN A 65 0.45 21.79 12.84
C GLN A 65 -0.26 22.46 11.65
N GLU A 66 0.48 22.94 10.67
CA GLU A 66 -0.09 23.52 9.47
C GLU A 66 -0.64 22.40 8.57
N GLU A 67 -1.82 22.64 7.99
CA GLU A 67 -2.43 21.75 7.01
C GLU A 67 -1.71 21.89 5.67
N LEU A 68 -1.03 20.85 5.21
CA LEU A 68 -0.23 20.87 3.99
C LEU A 68 -1.00 20.37 2.76
N MET A 69 -1.90 19.40 2.92
CA MET A 69 -2.57 18.74 1.80
C MET A 69 -3.60 19.65 1.12
N ILE A 70 -4.42 20.35 1.89
CA ILE A 70 -5.49 21.19 1.34
C ILE A 70 -4.95 22.33 0.47
N PRO A 71 -3.93 23.11 0.89
CA PRO A 71 -3.30 24.11 0.02
C PRO A 71 -2.73 23.51 -1.27
N PHE A 72 -2.06 22.37 -1.18
CA PHE A 72 -1.51 21.66 -2.33
C PHE A 72 -2.60 21.29 -3.36
N LEU A 73 -3.70 20.68 -2.90
CA LEU A 73 -4.83 20.32 -3.76
C LEU A 73 -5.49 21.55 -4.40
N ASN A 74 -5.62 22.66 -3.66
CA ASN A 74 -6.14 23.91 -4.18
C ASN A 74 -5.25 24.54 -5.25
N ASP A 75 -3.94 24.40 -5.14
CA ASP A 75 -3.01 24.85 -6.17
C ASP A 75 -3.09 23.95 -7.41
N LEU A 76 -3.14 22.63 -7.24
CA LEU A 76 -3.32 21.69 -8.34
C LEU A 76 -4.63 21.90 -9.12
N LYS A 77 -5.70 22.37 -8.47
CA LYS A 77 -6.96 22.69 -9.12
C LYS A 77 -6.83 23.74 -10.24
N LYS A 78 -5.78 24.56 -10.21
CA LYS A 78 -5.50 25.56 -11.24
C LYS A 78 -4.98 24.93 -12.54
N ALA A 79 -4.35 23.78 -12.46
CA ALA A 79 -3.84 23.03 -13.63
C ALA A 79 -4.99 22.21 -14.24
N LYS A 80 -5.33 22.53 -15.49
CA LYS A 80 -6.40 21.84 -16.23
C LYS A 80 -5.81 20.84 -17.21
N SER A 81 -6.42 19.65 -17.27
CA SER A 81 -6.11 18.70 -18.32
C SER A 81 -6.65 19.17 -19.66
N ASN A 82 -5.92 18.90 -20.74
CA ASN A 82 -6.40 19.07 -22.12
C ASN A 82 -7.46 18.00 -22.48
N ILE A 83 -7.55 16.93 -21.69
CA ILE A 83 -8.55 15.87 -21.81
C ILE A 83 -9.69 16.20 -20.87
N ARG A 84 -10.83 16.61 -21.40
CA ARG A 84 -11.96 17.16 -20.64
C ARG A 84 -12.43 16.20 -19.52
N GLU A 85 -12.43 14.90 -19.79
CA GLU A 85 -12.87 13.85 -18.89
C GLU A 85 -11.96 13.69 -17.66
N GLN A 86 -10.71 14.13 -17.78
CA GLN A 86 -9.71 14.06 -16.69
C GLN A 86 -9.80 15.25 -15.71
N GLY A 87 -10.48 16.31 -16.12
CA GLY A 87 -10.77 17.47 -15.27
C GLY A 87 -9.55 18.31 -14.94
N ASP A 88 -9.16 18.36 -13.68
CA ASP A 88 -8.04 19.16 -13.20
C ASP A 88 -7.11 18.40 -12.25
N GLY A 89 -5.98 19.01 -11.92
CA GLY A 89 -4.98 18.39 -11.08
C GLY A 89 -5.46 17.99 -9.68
N MET A 90 -6.49 18.68 -9.14
CA MET A 90 -7.09 18.25 -7.87
C MET A 90 -7.83 16.92 -8.02
N LEU A 91 -8.62 16.75 -9.08
CA LEU A 91 -9.34 15.50 -9.35
C LEU A 91 -8.35 14.37 -9.60
N ILE A 92 -7.29 14.60 -10.38
CA ILE A 92 -6.23 13.66 -10.63
C ILE A 92 -5.53 13.26 -9.31
N ALA A 93 -5.18 14.23 -8.45
CA ALA A 93 -4.58 13.97 -7.16
C ALA A 93 -5.51 13.17 -6.22
N GLN A 94 -6.81 13.44 -6.25
CA GLN A 94 -7.80 12.70 -5.47
C GLN A 94 -7.93 11.23 -5.94
N GLU A 95 -7.73 10.95 -7.21
CA GLU A 95 -7.63 9.57 -7.71
C GLU A 95 -6.38 8.87 -7.17
N GLU A 96 -5.24 9.56 -7.15
CA GLU A 96 -3.99 9.00 -6.61
C GLU A 96 -4.03 8.80 -5.08
N ILE A 97 -4.81 9.62 -4.34
CA ILE A 97 -5.04 9.46 -2.89
C ILE A 97 -5.95 8.26 -2.59
N LYS A 98 -6.85 7.89 -3.52
CA LYS A 98 -7.75 6.73 -3.35
C LYS A 98 -7.05 5.39 -3.45
N ASP A 99 -5.83 5.33 -3.97
CA ASP A 99 -5.02 4.12 -3.86
C ASP A 99 -4.91 3.76 -2.38
N LEU A 100 -5.03 2.47 -2.06
CA LEU A 100 -4.84 1.99 -0.71
C LEU A 100 -3.49 2.52 -0.16
N ASP A 101 -3.46 2.92 1.11
CA ASP A 101 -2.19 3.18 1.79
C ASP A 101 -1.24 2.02 1.52
N GLY A 102 -0.02 2.30 1.13
CA GLY A 102 0.91 1.26 0.66
C GLY A 102 1.16 0.15 1.68
N ASP A 103 1.04 0.43 2.98
CA ASP A 103 1.13 -0.55 4.05
C ASP A 103 -0.14 -1.42 4.15
N VAL A 104 -1.32 -0.84 3.93
CA VAL A 104 -2.59 -1.57 3.82
C VAL A 104 -2.58 -2.47 2.59
N GLU A 105 -2.12 -1.95 1.46
CA GLU A 105 -1.94 -2.72 0.21
C GLU A 105 -1.00 -3.91 0.44
N ALA A 106 0.13 -3.68 1.11
CA ALA A 106 1.07 -4.74 1.45
C ALA A 106 0.44 -5.80 2.37
N ALA A 107 -0.35 -5.39 3.36
CA ALA A 107 -1.05 -6.32 4.24
C ALA A 107 -2.05 -7.19 3.48
N VAL A 108 -2.82 -6.59 2.55
CA VAL A 108 -3.74 -7.33 1.67
C VAL A 108 -2.98 -8.28 0.76
N TYR A 109 -1.88 -7.85 0.16
CA TYR A 109 -1.01 -8.69 -0.66
C TYR A 109 -0.52 -9.92 0.12
N PHE A 110 0.00 -9.73 1.32
CA PHE A 110 0.49 -10.86 2.15
C PHE A 110 -0.65 -11.77 2.59
N TYR A 111 -1.82 -11.21 2.94
CA TYR A 111 -3.01 -12.01 3.23
C TYR A 111 -3.39 -12.91 2.04
N MET A 112 -3.48 -12.33 0.84
CA MET A 112 -3.85 -13.08 -0.36
C MET A 112 -2.85 -14.21 -0.65
N ASN A 113 -1.55 -13.90 -0.55
CA ASN A 113 -0.52 -14.92 -0.76
C ASN A 113 -0.64 -16.10 0.23
N VAL A 114 -0.89 -15.82 1.51
CA VAL A 114 -1.00 -16.88 2.53
C VAL A 114 -2.33 -17.64 2.43
N SER A 115 -3.43 -16.93 2.18
CA SER A 115 -4.76 -17.56 2.07
C SER A 115 -4.93 -18.40 0.80
N MET A 116 -4.19 -18.10 -0.27
CA MET A 116 -4.25 -18.79 -1.56
C MET A 116 -3.08 -19.72 -1.79
N ALA A 117 -2.01 -19.64 -0.98
CA ALA A 117 -0.81 -20.45 -1.18
C ALA A 117 -1.07 -21.92 -0.83
N THR A 118 -0.74 -22.79 -1.77
CA THR A 118 -0.71 -24.26 -1.57
C THR A 118 0.63 -24.75 -1.01
N SER A 119 1.61 -23.85 -0.86
CA SER A 119 2.95 -24.14 -0.34
C SER A 119 3.55 -22.95 0.41
N ASP A 120 4.50 -23.21 1.32
CA ASP A 120 5.19 -22.16 2.12
C ASP A 120 6.18 -21.30 1.31
N ASN A 121 6.21 -21.42 -0.01
CA ASN A 121 7.19 -20.75 -0.88
C ASN A 121 6.72 -19.40 -1.41
N TRP A 122 6.07 -18.58 -0.57
CA TRP A 122 5.60 -17.24 -0.94
C TRP A 122 6.60 -16.15 -0.58
N LYS A 123 6.56 -15.03 -1.36
CA LYS A 123 7.49 -13.91 -1.18
C LYS A 123 7.15 -13.12 0.08
N ARG A 124 8.15 -12.90 0.94
CA ARG A 124 8.04 -12.05 2.14
C ARG A 124 8.26 -10.56 1.86
N ARG A 125 8.30 -10.15 0.59
CA ARG A 125 8.54 -8.77 0.21
C ARG A 125 7.53 -8.31 -0.85
N TYR A 126 6.97 -7.13 -0.62
CA TYR A 126 6.12 -6.41 -1.57
C TYR A 126 6.55 -4.94 -1.62
N GLY A 127 7.12 -4.51 -2.76
CA GLY A 127 7.72 -3.18 -2.91
C GLY A 127 8.76 -2.89 -1.82
N LYS A 128 8.52 -1.85 -1.03
CA LYS A 128 9.35 -1.48 0.13
C LYS A 128 8.96 -2.18 1.43
N PHE A 129 7.87 -2.94 1.44
CA PHE A 129 7.36 -3.63 2.64
C PHE A 129 7.90 -5.05 2.74
N TYR A 130 8.21 -5.45 3.96
CA TYR A 130 8.65 -6.79 4.30
C TYR A 130 7.71 -7.39 5.36
N LEU A 131 7.26 -8.61 5.14
CA LEU A 131 6.44 -9.34 6.10
C LEU A 131 7.28 -9.81 7.27
N LYS A 132 7.02 -9.28 8.46
CA LYS A 132 7.66 -9.68 9.73
C LYS A 132 7.00 -10.92 10.31
N ASP A 133 5.67 -10.87 10.41
CA ASP A 133 4.90 -11.93 11.04
C ASP A 133 3.52 -12.06 10.40
N ILE A 134 3.01 -13.29 10.37
CA ILE A 134 1.63 -13.60 10.03
C ILE A 134 1.13 -14.75 10.88
N ALA A 135 0.00 -14.56 11.54
CA ALA A 135 -0.69 -15.57 12.31
C ALA A 135 -2.16 -15.63 11.89
N THR A 136 -2.73 -16.82 11.95
CA THR A 136 -4.17 -17.01 11.70
C THR A 136 -4.77 -17.94 12.75
N GLU A 137 -6.01 -17.67 13.14
CA GLU A 137 -6.84 -18.53 13.97
C GLU A 137 -7.94 -19.13 13.09
N ASP A 138 -7.83 -20.41 12.78
CA ASP A 138 -8.79 -21.21 11.99
C ASP A 138 -9.14 -20.62 10.62
N GLY A 139 -8.25 -19.84 10.00
CA GLY A 139 -8.49 -19.15 8.72
C GLY A 139 -9.58 -18.05 8.75
N LYS A 140 -10.10 -17.72 9.94
CA LYS A 140 -11.16 -16.71 10.10
C LYS A 140 -10.65 -15.31 10.38
N GLU A 141 -9.50 -15.22 10.98
CA GLU A 141 -8.82 -13.97 11.28
C GLU A 141 -7.33 -14.12 10.98
N TYR A 142 -6.76 -13.10 10.35
CA TYR A 142 -5.33 -13.01 10.10
C TYR A 142 -4.75 -11.78 10.79
N ARG A 143 -3.63 -11.99 11.49
CA ARG A 143 -2.83 -10.90 12.07
C ARG A 143 -1.55 -10.81 11.27
N ILE A 144 -1.29 -9.65 10.70
CA ILE A 144 -0.17 -9.42 9.78
C ILE A 144 0.63 -8.24 10.30
N THR A 145 1.94 -8.42 10.43
CA THR A 145 2.88 -7.34 10.74
C THR A 145 3.84 -7.14 9.58
N VAL A 146 3.87 -5.93 9.04
CA VAL A 146 4.78 -5.53 7.96
C VAL A 146 5.71 -4.43 8.44
N SER A 147 6.93 -4.39 7.90
CA SER A 147 7.88 -3.29 8.10
C SER A 147 8.15 -2.56 6.80
N ASP A 148 8.17 -1.23 6.85
CA ASP A 148 8.66 -0.38 5.77
C ASP A 148 10.19 -0.35 5.83
N THR A 149 10.85 -0.92 4.83
CA THR A 149 12.32 -1.01 4.80
C THR A 149 13.01 0.35 4.55
N SER A 150 12.25 1.39 4.24
CA SER A 150 12.78 2.75 4.04
C SER A 150 12.77 3.59 5.33
N THR A 151 11.83 3.31 6.24
CA THR A 151 11.64 4.06 7.50
C THR A 151 11.89 3.22 8.76
N ASP A 152 12.02 1.90 8.62
CA ASP A 152 12.09 0.92 9.72
C ASP A 152 10.79 0.89 10.58
N GLU A 153 9.70 1.49 10.07
CA GLU A 153 8.41 1.51 10.78
C GLU A 153 7.70 0.18 10.62
N GLU A 154 7.04 -0.26 11.70
CA GLU A 154 6.24 -1.48 11.71
C GLU A 154 4.75 -1.15 11.81
N PHE A 155 3.96 -1.83 10.96
CA PHE A 155 2.51 -1.71 10.92
C PHE A 155 1.88 -3.07 11.19
N SER A 156 0.91 -3.09 12.10
CA SER A 156 0.17 -4.31 12.43
C SER A 156 -1.28 -4.20 11.97
N PHE A 157 -1.75 -5.28 11.36
CA PHE A 157 -3.08 -5.36 10.77
C PHE A 157 -3.82 -6.60 11.29
N ARG A 158 -5.13 -6.46 11.39
CA ARG A 158 -6.07 -7.54 11.59
C ARG A 158 -6.98 -7.62 10.37
N ILE A 159 -6.99 -8.76 9.69
CA ILE A 159 -7.80 -8.97 8.50
C ILE A 159 -8.86 -10.03 8.77
N LEU A 160 -10.10 -9.68 8.53
CA LEU A 160 -11.27 -10.54 8.64
C LEU A 160 -11.84 -10.73 7.24
N PRO A 161 -11.67 -11.92 6.62
CA PRO A 161 -12.36 -12.24 5.38
C PRO A 161 -13.87 -12.39 5.64
N ALA A 162 -14.68 -11.71 4.85
CA ALA A 162 -16.12 -11.89 4.87
C ALA A 162 -16.55 -12.81 3.72
N LEU A 163 -17.40 -13.78 4.03
CA LEU A 163 -17.98 -14.65 3.01
C LEU A 163 -18.93 -13.83 2.14
N THR A 164 -18.72 -13.87 0.83
CA THR A 164 -19.65 -13.29 -0.14
C THR A 164 -20.30 -14.39 -0.98
N ILE A 165 -21.57 -14.21 -1.32
CA ILE A 165 -22.34 -15.13 -2.17
C ILE A 165 -21.71 -15.22 -3.57
N ASP A 166 -21.05 -14.15 -4.03
CA ASP A 166 -20.51 -14.00 -5.39
C ASP A 166 -19.04 -14.44 -5.53
N LYS A 167 -18.46 -15.14 -4.55
CA LYS A 167 -17.06 -15.58 -4.52
C LYS A 167 -16.03 -14.45 -4.72
N GLY A 168 -16.43 -13.20 -4.52
CA GLY A 168 -15.54 -12.03 -4.58
C GLY A 168 -14.72 -11.85 -3.30
N ILE A 169 -13.63 -11.10 -3.41
CA ILE A 169 -12.84 -10.67 -2.25
C ILE A 169 -13.64 -9.63 -1.48
N ASN A 170 -13.79 -9.85 -0.19
CA ASN A 170 -14.44 -8.93 0.73
C ASN A 170 -13.73 -9.04 2.09
N LEU A 171 -12.95 -8.00 2.43
CA LEU A 171 -12.08 -7.98 3.58
C LEU A 171 -12.39 -6.77 4.47
N TYR A 172 -12.41 -7.00 5.78
CA TYR A 172 -12.30 -5.92 6.77
C TYR A 172 -10.88 -5.90 7.30
N VAL A 173 -10.15 -4.84 6.97
CA VAL A 173 -8.76 -4.63 7.38
C VAL A 173 -8.74 -3.58 8.47
N THR A 174 -8.28 -3.92 9.65
CA THR A 174 -8.09 -3.01 10.78
C THR A 174 -6.61 -2.74 10.97
N LYS A 175 -6.18 -1.51 10.74
CA LYS A 175 -4.82 -1.06 11.06
C LYS A 175 -4.75 -0.76 12.55
N ILE A 176 -3.90 -1.49 13.27
CA ILE A 176 -3.72 -1.36 14.71
C ILE A 176 -2.76 -0.19 14.94
N LYS A 177 -3.22 0.84 15.63
CA LYS A 177 -2.39 1.98 16.02
C LYS A 177 -1.81 1.80 17.43
N GLN A 178 -0.74 2.55 17.71
CA GLN A 178 -0.16 2.59 19.05
C GLN A 178 -1.19 3.00 20.11
N SER A 179 -0.95 2.57 21.34
CA SER A 179 -1.86 2.75 22.50
C SER A 179 -2.43 4.16 22.59
N GLY A 180 -3.77 4.26 22.60
CA GLY A 180 -4.52 5.51 22.75
C GLY A 180 -5.07 6.13 21.48
N LEU A 181 -4.68 5.66 20.30
CA LEU A 181 -5.25 6.09 19.01
C LEU A 181 -6.33 5.12 18.55
N LYS A 182 -7.38 5.67 17.92
CA LYS A 182 -8.44 4.83 17.32
C LYS A 182 -7.86 4.04 16.15
N PRO A 183 -8.20 2.74 16.03
CA PRO A 183 -7.81 1.95 14.86
C PRO A 183 -8.47 2.51 13.59
N GLU A 184 -7.80 2.37 12.47
CA GLU A 184 -8.36 2.64 11.15
C GLU A 184 -8.94 1.35 10.59
N ILE A 185 -10.16 1.42 10.05
CA ILE A 185 -10.86 0.27 9.49
C ILE A 185 -11.11 0.54 8.01
N TYR A 186 -10.67 -0.38 7.17
CA TYR A 186 -10.85 -0.38 5.73
C TYR A 186 -11.78 -1.55 5.36
N HIS A 187 -12.76 -1.28 4.52
CA HIS A 187 -13.57 -2.29 3.87
C HIS A 187 -13.07 -2.43 2.43
N ILE A 188 -12.51 -3.56 2.08
CA ILE A 188 -11.81 -3.80 0.81
C ILE A 188 -12.55 -4.86 0.01
N THR A 189 -12.93 -4.50 -1.20
CA THR A 189 -13.59 -5.38 -2.18
C THR A 189 -12.69 -5.60 -3.40
N ASN A 190 -13.09 -6.44 -4.34
CA ASN A 190 -12.35 -6.67 -5.58
C ASN A 190 -11.95 -5.38 -6.32
N SER A 191 -12.83 -4.37 -6.30
CA SER A 191 -12.59 -3.10 -7.00
C SER A 191 -11.56 -2.20 -6.31
N ASP A 192 -11.29 -2.45 -5.04
CA ASP A 192 -10.36 -1.66 -4.23
C ASP A 192 -8.95 -2.24 -4.26
N ILE A 193 -8.80 -3.48 -4.75
CA ILE A 193 -7.50 -4.15 -4.81
C ILE A 193 -6.80 -3.74 -6.10
N PRO A 194 -5.61 -3.12 -6.00
CA PRO A 194 -4.84 -2.74 -7.18
C PRO A 194 -4.54 -3.95 -8.09
N LEU A 195 -4.64 -3.77 -9.39
CA LEU A 195 -4.37 -4.84 -10.38
C LEU A 195 -3.00 -5.48 -10.17
N ARG A 196 -1.98 -4.70 -9.77
CA ARG A 196 -0.63 -5.21 -9.46
C ARG A 196 -0.63 -6.24 -8.33
N VAL A 197 -1.51 -6.09 -7.33
CA VAL A 197 -1.66 -7.07 -6.23
C VAL A 197 -2.34 -8.33 -6.75
N LEU A 198 -3.39 -8.17 -7.54
CA LEU A 198 -4.11 -9.28 -8.18
C LEU A 198 -3.20 -10.04 -9.14
N ASP A 199 -2.46 -9.34 -10.01
CA ASP A 199 -1.54 -9.96 -10.98
C ASP A 199 -0.45 -10.78 -10.30
N GLU A 200 0.12 -10.29 -9.21
CA GLU A 200 1.10 -11.07 -8.46
C GLU A 200 0.46 -12.27 -7.75
N ALA A 201 -0.71 -12.11 -7.16
CA ALA A 201 -1.43 -13.23 -6.53
C ALA A 201 -1.85 -14.30 -7.57
N TYR A 202 -2.35 -13.89 -8.74
CA TYR A 202 -2.74 -14.83 -9.80
C TYR A 202 -1.56 -15.56 -10.43
N ARG A 203 -0.38 -14.95 -10.55
CA ARG A 203 0.83 -15.68 -11.01
C ARG A 203 1.19 -16.85 -10.10
N TRP A 204 0.99 -16.71 -8.80
CA TRP A 204 1.19 -17.79 -7.85
C TRP A 204 0.18 -18.92 -8.02
N ILE A 205 -1.09 -18.57 -8.33
CA ILE A 205 -2.13 -19.56 -8.60
C ILE A 205 -1.77 -20.33 -9.87
N ASP A 206 -1.35 -19.66 -10.93
CA ASP A 206 -0.96 -20.29 -12.18
C ASP A 206 0.30 -21.16 -12.01
N GLU A 207 1.31 -20.71 -11.28
CA GLU A 207 2.50 -21.50 -10.96
C GLU A 207 2.17 -22.72 -10.07
N ALA A 208 1.25 -22.56 -9.12
CA ALA A 208 0.79 -23.65 -8.27
C ALA A 208 -0.10 -24.65 -9.02
N MET A 209 -0.96 -24.19 -9.93
CA MET A 209 -1.81 -25.04 -10.75
C MET A 209 -1.02 -25.89 -11.74
N VAL A 210 0.13 -25.43 -12.21
CA VAL A 210 1.04 -26.21 -13.07
C VAL A 210 1.67 -27.39 -12.30
N THR A 211 1.73 -27.33 -10.97
CA THR A 211 2.30 -28.39 -10.11
C THR A 211 1.26 -29.33 -9.49
N ILE A 212 -0.04 -29.00 -9.56
CA ILE A 212 -1.13 -29.85 -9.04
C ILE A 212 -1.69 -30.67 -10.20
N ASP A 213 -1.61 -31.98 -10.13
CA ASP A 213 -2.26 -32.83 -11.11
C ASP A 213 -3.80 -32.71 -11.00
N GLU A 214 -4.46 -32.92 -12.14
CA GLU A 214 -5.91 -32.76 -12.29
C GLU A 214 -6.73 -33.56 -11.26
N LYS A 215 -6.18 -34.69 -10.78
CA LYS A 215 -6.80 -35.57 -9.79
C LYS A 215 -6.79 -34.93 -8.40
N THR A 216 -5.69 -34.32 -8.00
CA THR A 216 -5.56 -33.61 -6.71
C THR A 216 -6.49 -32.40 -6.65
N LEU A 217 -6.68 -31.68 -7.77
CA LEU A 217 -7.62 -30.57 -7.87
C LEU A 217 -9.09 -31.04 -7.69
N ILE A 218 -9.47 -32.13 -8.34
CA ILE A 218 -10.81 -32.73 -8.23
C ILE A 218 -11.07 -33.22 -6.81
N ASP A 219 -10.10 -33.84 -6.16
CA ASP A 219 -10.23 -34.32 -4.79
C ASP A 219 -10.38 -33.18 -3.78
N GLN A 220 -9.71 -32.05 -3.99
CA GLN A 220 -9.90 -30.85 -3.18
C GLN A 220 -11.27 -30.18 -3.38
N ILE A 221 -11.77 -30.11 -4.62
CA ILE A 221 -13.09 -29.58 -4.92
C ILE A 221 -14.21 -30.45 -4.32
N ASN A 222 -14.04 -31.77 -4.32
CA ASN A 222 -15.01 -32.70 -3.77
C ASN A 222 -14.99 -32.78 -2.24
N SER A 223 -13.97 -32.23 -1.58
CA SER A 223 -13.84 -32.16 -0.12
C SER A 223 -14.44 -30.87 0.50
N LEU A 224 -14.92 -29.94 -0.33
CA LEU A 224 -15.63 -28.70 0.05
C LEU A 224 -17.16 -28.93 0.02
#